data_156c916d3e754cc71d8700e219521294
#
_entry.id   156c916d3e754cc71d8700e219521294
#
_cell.length_a   1.000
_cell.length_b   1.000
_cell.length_c   1.000
_cell.angle_alpha   90.00
_cell.angle_beta   90.00
_cell.angle_gamma   90.00
#
_symmetry.space_group_name_H-M   'P 1'
#
loop_
_entity.id
_entity.type
_entity.pdbx_description
1 polymer ?
#
loop_
_entity_poly.entity_id
_entity_poly.type
_entity_poly.pdbx_seq_one_letter_code
_entity_poly.pdbx_strand_id
1 'polypeptide(L)'
;RPTAPCWQATHALLAHLSAAGFDGAPRVLAAGQATETLTYVPGRAAVPPLPEDTLTDAALVSVAELLRRYHSAAASFDPARFQWPRPIPARFRTGLVSHNDVHPANIVFRDGRAIALIDFDLAGPGSAAWDVAAAARYWAPLQDDQDIADSRQGRALERFRIFLHASGLSQAGRRRAAEAVVANHDWTYAIVTEMAAAGHQGFADHWREVAGPAARARRWCQRHQRDLLAAAE
;
A
#
# COMPACT_ATOMS: atom_id res chain seq x y z
N ARG A 1 -5.63 -19.07 -7.12
CA ARG A 1 -5.67 -17.97 -8.08
C ARG A 1 -4.66 -18.20 -9.22
N PRO A 2 -4.74 -17.49 -10.35
CA PRO A 2 -3.68 -17.47 -11.35
C PRO A 2 -2.36 -16.98 -10.74
N THR A 3 -1.23 -17.47 -11.26
CA THR A 3 0.09 -16.96 -10.89
C THR A 3 0.34 -15.60 -11.56
N ALA A 4 0.85 -14.64 -10.78
CA ALA A 4 1.25 -13.34 -11.29
C ALA A 4 2.61 -13.40 -12.02
N PRO A 5 2.96 -12.43 -12.87
CA PRO A 5 4.33 -12.26 -13.34
C PRO A 5 5.30 -12.19 -12.17
N CYS A 6 6.46 -12.84 -12.29
CA CYS A 6 7.50 -12.89 -11.23
C CYS A 6 7.03 -13.55 -9.90
N TRP A 7 6.04 -14.46 -9.97
CA TRP A 7 5.50 -15.16 -8.79
C TRP A 7 6.57 -15.82 -7.91
N GLN A 8 7.70 -16.26 -8.48
CA GLN A 8 8.81 -16.86 -7.72
C GLN A 8 9.36 -15.88 -6.68
N ALA A 9 9.47 -14.59 -7.02
CA ALA A 9 9.93 -13.55 -6.11
C ALA A 9 8.93 -13.35 -4.96
N THR A 10 7.64 -13.29 -5.30
CA THR A 10 6.55 -13.14 -4.32
C THR A 10 6.50 -14.36 -3.39
N HIS A 11 6.62 -15.57 -3.92
CA HIS A 11 6.62 -16.79 -3.08
C HIS A 11 7.82 -16.87 -2.16
N ALA A 12 9.02 -16.50 -2.66
CA ALA A 12 10.21 -16.44 -1.82
C ALA A 12 10.07 -15.40 -0.70
N LEU A 13 9.49 -14.24 -0.99
CA LEU A 13 9.16 -13.22 0.00
C LEU A 13 8.18 -13.76 1.04
N LEU A 14 7.06 -14.36 0.63
CA LEU A 14 6.05 -14.91 1.55
C LEU A 14 6.64 -16.03 2.45
N ALA A 15 7.48 -16.89 1.90
CA ALA A 15 8.18 -17.91 2.67
C ALA A 15 9.15 -17.28 3.70
N HIS A 16 9.89 -16.25 3.29
CA HIS A 16 10.78 -15.50 4.19
C HIS A 16 10.00 -14.82 5.33
N LEU A 17 8.90 -14.13 5.02
CA LEU A 17 8.04 -13.48 6.01
C LEU A 17 7.52 -14.49 7.04
N SER A 18 7.07 -15.66 6.58
CA SER A 18 6.63 -16.75 7.47
C SER A 18 7.76 -17.26 8.36
N ALA A 19 8.96 -17.45 7.81
CA ALA A 19 10.14 -17.87 8.56
C ALA A 19 10.61 -16.81 9.58
N ALA A 20 10.43 -15.52 9.27
CA ALA A 20 10.69 -14.40 10.17
C ALA A 20 9.59 -14.19 11.24
N GLY A 21 8.57 -15.05 11.29
CA GLY A 21 7.49 -15.00 12.27
C GLY A 21 6.43 -13.93 11.97
N PHE A 22 6.36 -13.40 10.75
CA PHE A 22 5.30 -12.48 10.34
C PHE A 22 4.04 -13.27 9.96
N ASP A 23 3.02 -13.17 10.78
CA ASP A 23 1.71 -13.84 10.62
C ASP A 23 0.69 -13.00 9.80
N GLY A 24 1.05 -11.79 9.43
CA GLY A 24 0.22 -10.82 8.70
C GLY A 24 0.30 -10.95 7.18
N ALA A 25 0.57 -12.14 6.63
CA ALA A 25 0.55 -12.41 5.19
C ALA A 25 0.08 -13.85 4.92
N PRO A 26 -0.48 -14.15 3.73
CA PRO A 26 -0.79 -15.52 3.35
C PRO A 26 0.48 -16.36 3.19
N ARG A 27 0.36 -17.66 3.38
CA ARG A 27 1.44 -18.64 3.11
C ARG A 27 1.17 -19.38 1.81
N VAL A 28 2.22 -19.68 1.07
CA VAL A 28 2.14 -20.51 -0.13
C VAL A 28 1.95 -21.97 0.30
N LEU A 29 0.88 -22.61 -0.18
CA LEU A 29 0.58 -24.02 0.04
C LEU A 29 1.02 -24.86 -1.15
N ALA A 30 0.77 -24.36 -2.38
CA ALA A 30 1.18 -25.03 -3.61
C ALA A 30 1.37 -23.96 -4.72
N ALA A 31 2.26 -24.24 -5.64
CA ALA A 31 2.49 -23.42 -6.82
C ALA A 31 2.70 -24.29 -8.05
N GLY A 32 2.02 -23.91 -9.15
CA GLY A 32 2.20 -24.47 -10.47
C GLY A 32 2.51 -23.37 -11.48
N GLN A 33 2.66 -23.74 -12.76
CA GLN A 33 2.96 -22.77 -13.82
C GLN A 33 1.83 -21.76 -14.06
N ALA A 34 0.59 -22.17 -13.86
CA ALA A 34 -0.60 -21.36 -14.17
C ALA A 34 -1.40 -20.93 -12.93
N THR A 35 -1.23 -21.62 -11.80
CA THR A 35 -2.04 -21.37 -10.59
C THR A 35 -1.22 -21.53 -9.33
N GLU A 36 -1.62 -20.81 -8.29
CA GLU A 36 -1.08 -20.94 -6.94
C GLU A 36 -2.20 -21.14 -5.91
N THR A 37 -1.88 -21.82 -4.83
CA THR A 37 -2.76 -21.99 -3.67
C THR A 37 -2.09 -21.32 -2.47
N LEU A 38 -2.79 -20.37 -1.88
CA LEU A 38 -2.36 -19.63 -0.69
C LEU A 38 -3.29 -19.95 0.48
N THR A 39 -2.80 -19.79 1.71
CA THR A 39 -3.68 -19.85 2.87
C THR A 39 -4.72 -18.75 2.82
N TYR A 40 -5.93 -19.06 3.24
CA TYR A 40 -6.94 -18.05 3.52
C TYR A 40 -6.59 -17.31 4.81
N VAL A 41 -6.73 -15.99 4.80
CA VAL A 41 -6.59 -15.14 5.99
C VAL A 41 -8.00 -14.81 6.50
N PRO A 42 -8.43 -15.36 7.65
CA PRO A 42 -9.77 -15.10 8.17
C PRO A 42 -9.93 -13.64 8.60
N GLY A 43 -10.92 -12.95 8.01
CA GLY A 43 -11.22 -11.56 8.26
C GLY A 43 -11.97 -10.94 7.08
N ARG A 44 -12.05 -9.62 7.06
CA ARG A 44 -12.74 -8.86 6.01
C ARG A 44 -11.77 -7.85 5.40
N ALA A 45 -11.60 -7.90 4.08
CA ALA A 45 -10.91 -6.84 3.35
C ALA A 45 -11.72 -5.53 3.39
N ALA A 46 -11.05 -4.39 3.50
CA ALA A 46 -11.70 -3.08 3.57
C ALA A 46 -12.10 -2.60 2.15
N VAL A 47 -13.02 -3.31 1.51
CA VAL A 47 -13.53 -2.96 0.17
C VAL A 47 -14.50 -1.77 0.29
N PRO A 48 -14.42 -0.76 -0.62
CA PRO A 48 -15.39 0.34 -0.65
C PRO A 48 -16.85 -0.11 -0.92
N PRO A 49 -17.87 0.54 -0.30
CA PRO A 49 -17.72 1.59 0.70
C PRO A 49 -17.04 1.03 1.96
N LEU A 50 -16.07 1.80 2.49
CA LEU A 50 -15.27 1.32 3.61
C LEU A 50 -16.15 1.07 4.85
N PRO A 51 -15.97 -0.08 5.53
CA PRO A 51 -16.69 -0.38 6.76
C PRO A 51 -16.38 0.65 7.86
N GLU A 52 -17.40 1.07 8.62
CA GLU A 52 -17.27 2.13 9.64
C GLU A 52 -16.16 1.85 10.67
N ASP A 53 -16.03 0.59 11.11
CA ASP A 53 -15.00 0.18 12.05
C ASP A 53 -13.56 0.33 11.52
N THR A 54 -13.39 0.46 10.19
CA THR A 54 -12.10 0.72 9.54
C THR A 54 -11.80 2.22 9.37
N LEU A 55 -12.76 3.11 9.61
CA LEU A 55 -12.59 4.56 9.44
C LEU A 55 -11.97 5.24 10.66
N THR A 56 -11.90 4.56 11.79
CA THR A 56 -11.41 5.08 13.07
C THR A 56 -9.92 5.37 13.08
N ASP A 57 -9.45 6.23 13.99
CA ASP A 57 -8.01 6.46 14.17
C ASP A 57 -7.30 5.21 14.74
N ALA A 58 -8.00 4.39 15.52
CA ALA A 58 -7.47 3.11 15.99
C ALA A 58 -7.21 2.13 14.83
N ALA A 59 -8.13 2.06 13.86
CA ALA A 59 -7.94 1.28 12.64
C ALA A 59 -6.76 1.81 11.81
N LEU A 60 -6.68 3.14 11.64
CA LEU A 60 -5.56 3.81 10.96
C LEU A 60 -4.21 3.45 11.58
N VAL A 61 -4.10 3.54 12.91
CA VAL A 61 -2.89 3.17 13.66
C VAL A 61 -2.56 1.69 13.45
N SER A 62 -3.57 0.81 13.46
CA SER A 62 -3.35 -0.62 13.26
C SER A 62 -2.79 -0.96 11.87
N VAL A 63 -3.15 -0.21 10.83
CA VAL A 63 -2.56 -0.34 9.49
C VAL A 63 -1.08 0.07 9.50
N ALA A 64 -0.74 1.18 10.15
CA ALA A 64 0.64 1.64 10.27
C ALA A 64 1.51 0.63 11.05
N GLU A 65 0.97 0.04 12.14
CA GLU A 65 1.63 -1.01 12.92
C GLU A 65 1.85 -2.29 12.11
N LEU A 66 0.85 -2.69 11.30
CA LEU A 66 0.97 -3.85 10.42
C LEU A 66 2.08 -3.65 9.40
N LEU A 67 2.14 -2.49 8.76
CA LEU A 67 3.22 -2.13 7.83
C LEU A 67 4.60 -2.15 8.52
N ARG A 68 4.70 -1.60 9.72
CA ARG A 68 5.96 -1.62 10.49
C ARG A 68 6.42 -3.04 10.77
N ARG A 69 5.51 -3.95 11.16
CA ARG A 69 5.80 -5.38 11.38
C ARG A 69 6.25 -6.05 10.08
N TYR A 70 5.56 -5.78 8.97
CA TYR A 70 5.94 -6.26 7.64
C TYR A 70 7.36 -5.81 7.25
N HIS A 71 7.64 -4.51 7.34
CA HIS A 71 8.96 -3.97 6.99
C HIS A 71 10.08 -4.55 7.86
N SER A 72 9.81 -4.77 9.16
CA SER A 72 10.78 -5.41 10.05
C SER A 72 11.07 -6.86 9.64
N ALA A 73 10.04 -7.61 9.27
CA ALA A 73 10.20 -9.00 8.81
C ALA A 73 10.87 -9.09 7.43
N ALA A 74 10.59 -8.14 6.53
CA ALA A 74 11.19 -8.10 5.19
C ALA A 74 12.62 -7.55 5.16
N ALA A 75 13.14 -6.97 6.26
CA ALA A 75 14.41 -6.26 6.29
C ALA A 75 15.64 -7.11 5.91
N SER A 76 15.60 -8.42 6.20
CA SER A 76 16.69 -9.35 5.88
C SER A 76 16.50 -10.11 4.57
N PHE A 77 15.42 -9.85 3.82
CA PHE A 77 15.20 -10.47 2.53
C PHE A 77 16.08 -9.81 1.45
N ASP A 78 16.81 -10.62 0.69
CA ASP A 78 17.66 -10.14 -0.42
C ASP A 78 16.85 -10.08 -1.74
N PRO A 79 16.38 -8.91 -2.18
CA PRO A 79 15.60 -8.78 -3.41
C PRO A 79 16.43 -8.94 -4.69
N ALA A 80 17.77 -8.84 -4.62
CA ALA A 80 18.62 -8.87 -5.80
C ALA A 80 18.66 -10.24 -6.50
N ARG A 81 18.22 -11.29 -5.81
CA ARG A 81 18.15 -12.66 -6.33
C ARG A 81 16.97 -12.91 -7.27
N PHE A 82 16.05 -11.95 -7.38
CA PHE A 82 14.78 -12.16 -8.08
C PHE A 82 14.50 -11.04 -9.09
N GLN A 83 13.67 -11.38 -10.07
CA GLN A 83 13.07 -10.39 -10.94
C GLN A 83 11.75 -9.93 -10.33
N TRP A 84 11.47 -8.63 -10.44
CA TRP A 84 10.30 -7.99 -9.86
C TRP A 84 9.47 -7.34 -10.97
N PRO A 85 8.12 -7.30 -10.83
CA PRO A 85 7.24 -6.95 -11.93
C PRO A 85 7.38 -5.48 -12.35
N ARG A 86 7.61 -4.58 -11.39
CA ARG A 86 7.60 -3.15 -11.68
C ARG A 86 8.47 -2.35 -10.70
N PRO A 87 9.47 -1.62 -11.20
CA PRO A 87 10.32 -0.81 -10.33
C PRO A 87 9.62 0.49 -9.90
N ILE A 88 9.77 0.87 -8.64
CA ILE A 88 9.47 2.22 -8.17
C ILE A 88 10.62 3.18 -8.55
N PRO A 89 10.41 4.52 -8.49
CA PRO A 89 11.49 5.48 -8.76
C PRO A 89 12.72 5.23 -7.89
N ALA A 90 13.91 5.21 -8.50
CA ALA A 90 15.17 4.79 -7.87
C ALA A 90 15.48 5.56 -6.57
N ARG A 91 15.15 6.87 -6.53
CA ARG A 91 15.38 7.72 -5.36
C ARG A 91 14.65 7.27 -4.08
N PHE A 92 13.62 6.42 -4.21
CA PHE A 92 12.85 5.89 -3.07
C PHE A 92 13.22 4.45 -2.68
N ARG A 93 14.17 3.82 -3.37
CA ARG A 93 14.62 2.46 -3.06
C ARG A 93 15.68 2.47 -1.96
N THR A 94 15.57 1.53 -1.03
CA THR A 94 16.56 1.31 0.05
C THR A 94 17.00 -0.15 0.17
N GLY A 95 16.60 -1.01 -0.79
CA GLY A 95 16.87 -2.45 -0.71
C GLY A 95 15.80 -3.26 0.02
N LEU A 96 14.91 -2.63 0.79
CA LEU A 96 13.73 -3.28 1.35
C LEU A 96 12.76 -3.66 0.22
N VAL A 97 12.08 -4.79 0.35
CA VAL A 97 10.93 -5.09 -0.51
C VAL A 97 9.70 -4.41 0.06
N SER A 98 9.14 -3.47 -0.71
CA SER A 98 7.84 -2.83 -0.43
C SER A 98 6.71 -3.69 -0.95
N HIS A 99 5.54 -3.60 -0.33
CA HIS A 99 4.31 -4.20 -0.85
C HIS A 99 3.82 -3.48 -2.13
N ASN A 100 4.01 -2.17 -2.18
CA ASN A 100 3.68 -1.25 -3.28
C ASN A 100 2.18 -1.05 -3.55
N ASP A 101 1.30 -1.91 -3.03
CA ASP A 101 -0.15 -1.83 -3.25
C ASP A 101 -0.94 -1.93 -1.93
N VAL A 102 -0.65 -1.04 -0.99
CA VAL A 102 -1.31 -0.98 0.34
C VAL A 102 -2.68 -0.30 0.22
N HIS A 103 -3.46 -0.77 -0.75
CA HIS A 103 -4.84 -0.35 -0.97
C HIS A 103 -5.76 -0.96 0.09
N PRO A 104 -6.88 -0.30 0.47
CA PRO A 104 -7.80 -0.85 1.47
C PRO A 104 -8.29 -2.27 1.19
N ALA A 105 -8.55 -2.64 -0.07
CA ALA A 105 -8.96 -3.99 -0.43
C ALA A 105 -7.86 -5.05 -0.21
N ASN A 106 -6.61 -4.64 -0.05
CA ASN A 106 -5.46 -5.51 0.21
C ASN A 106 -5.08 -5.61 1.69
N ILE A 107 -5.91 -5.03 2.57
CA ILE A 107 -5.74 -5.14 4.02
C ILE A 107 -6.92 -5.87 4.63
N VAL A 108 -6.63 -6.95 5.36
CA VAL A 108 -7.63 -7.74 6.07
C VAL A 108 -7.79 -7.21 7.49
N PHE A 109 -9.03 -6.96 7.87
CA PHE A 109 -9.43 -6.52 9.20
C PHE A 109 -10.15 -7.61 9.98
N ARG A 110 -9.96 -7.60 11.29
CA ARG A 110 -10.73 -8.36 12.27
C ARG A 110 -10.93 -7.48 13.50
N ASP A 111 -12.16 -7.36 13.96
CA ASP A 111 -12.52 -6.56 15.15
C ASP A 111 -11.97 -5.13 15.09
N GLY A 112 -12.12 -4.47 13.93
CA GLY A 112 -11.66 -3.11 13.69
C GLY A 112 -10.14 -2.91 13.60
N ARG A 113 -9.34 -3.98 13.59
CA ARG A 113 -7.88 -3.93 13.49
C ARG A 113 -7.38 -4.57 12.19
N ALA A 114 -6.41 -3.94 11.57
CA ALA A 114 -5.66 -4.52 10.45
C ALA A 114 -4.79 -5.68 10.94
N ILE A 115 -4.99 -6.86 10.34
CA ILE A 115 -4.29 -8.08 10.76
C ILE A 115 -3.37 -8.66 9.69
N ALA A 116 -3.64 -8.40 8.41
CA ALA A 116 -2.81 -8.93 7.33
C ALA A 116 -2.85 -8.06 6.07
N LEU A 117 -1.75 -8.15 5.31
CA LEU A 117 -1.61 -7.70 3.93
C LEU A 117 -1.85 -8.89 3.02
N ILE A 118 -2.55 -8.68 1.92
CA ILE A 118 -2.78 -9.66 0.84
C ILE A 118 -2.45 -9.03 -0.50
N ASP A 119 -2.35 -9.86 -1.54
CA ASP A 119 -2.08 -9.41 -2.91
C ASP A 119 -0.72 -8.73 -3.09
N PHE A 120 0.35 -9.54 -3.00
CA PHE A 120 1.75 -9.13 -3.16
C PHE A 120 2.21 -9.04 -4.63
N ASP A 121 1.29 -8.94 -5.60
CA ASP A 121 1.61 -8.99 -7.03
C ASP A 121 2.42 -7.79 -7.52
N LEU A 122 2.34 -6.65 -6.83
CA LEU A 122 3.15 -5.46 -7.09
C LEU A 122 4.37 -5.32 -6.16
N ALA A 123 4.60 -6.30 -5.27
CA ALA A 123 5.76 -6.26 -4.37
C ALA A 123 7.06 -6.12 -5.16
N GLY A 124 8.02 -5.41 -4.59
CA GLY A 124 9.32 -5.21 -5.23
C GLY A 124 10.25 -4.28 -4.45
N PRO A 125 11.53 -4.15 -4.90
CA PRO A 125 12.51 -3.29 -4.24
C PRO A 125 12.03 -1.85 -4.08
N GLY A 126 11.89 -1.41 -2.84
CA GLY A 126 11.34 -0.12 -2.46
C GLY A 126 11.87 0.39 -1.14
N SER A 127 10.99 0.93 -0.30
CA SER A 127 11.31 1.37 1.06
C SER A 127 10.07 1.42 1.95
N ALA A 128 10.27 1.38 3.26
CA ALA A 128 9.18 1.58 4.22
C ALA A 128 8.48 2.94 4.03
N ALA A 129 9.24 4.00 3.73
CA ALA A 129 8.68 5.32 3.46
C ALA A 129 7.77 5.34 2.22
N TRP A 130 8.08 4.55 1.21
CA TRP A 130 7.27 4.42 0.00
C TRP A 130 5.93 3.75 0.29
N ASP A 131 5.93 2.61 1.02
CA ASP A 131 4.70 1.92 1.41
C ASP A 131 3.82 2.77 2.34
N VAL A 132 4.45 3.50 3.27
CA VAL A 132 3.71 4.42 4.15
C VAL A 132 3.06 5.54 3.33
N ALA A 133 3.73 6.09 2.31
CA ALA A 133 3.13 7.07 1.40
C ALA A 133 1.97 6.47 0.59
N ALA A 134 2.12 5.22 0.10
CA ALA A 134 1.08 4.50 -0.63
C ALA A 134 -0.17 4.31 0.24
N ALA A 135 -0.01 3.79 1.45
CA ALA A 135 -1.09 3.58 2.39
C ALA A 135 -1.77 4.89 2.82
N ALA A 136 -0.98 5.92 3.13
CA ALA A 136 -1.50 7.20 3.60
C ALA A 136 -2.48 7.83 2.62
N ARG A 137 -2.28 7.68 1.31
CA ARG A 137 -3.19 8.21 0.29
C ARG A 137 -4.64 7.75 0.48
N TYR A 138 -4.82 6.52 0.92
CA TYR A 138 -6.14 5.91 1.13
C TYR A 138 -6.63 6.04 2.57
N TRP A 139 -5.74 5.82 3.54
CA TRP A 139 -6.10 5.74 4.95
C TRP A 139 -6.19 7.10 5.65
N ALA A 140 -5.39 8.09 5.20
CA ALA A 140 -5.50 9.48 5.61
C ALA A 140 -6.28 10.35 4.62
N PRO A 141 -7.10 9.80 3.75
CA PRO A 141 -7.58 10.15 2.42
C PRO A 141 -7.02 11.49 1.92
N LEU A 142 -5.79 11.45 1.36
CA LEU A 142 -5.08 12.66 0.89
C LEU A 142 -5.69 13.20 -0.41
N GLN A 143 -6.87 13.77 -0.30
CA GLN A 143 -7.67 14.27 -1.41
C GLN A 143 -8.60 15.42 -0.97
N ASP A 144 -9.32 16.01 -1.91
CA ASP A 144 -10.26 17.08 -1.64
C ASP A 144 -11.45 16.59 -0.80
N ASP A 145 -11.91 17.38 0.15
CA ASP A 145 -13.00 17.02 1.06
C ASP A 145 -14.30 16.66 0.33
N GLN A 146 -14.56 17.26 -0.83
CA GLN A 146 -15.72 16.92 -1.66
C GLN A 146 -15.68 15.47 -2.19
N ASP A 147 -14.51 14.84 -2.22
CA ASP A 147 -14.33 13.46 -2.66
C ASP A 147 -14.32 12.46 -1.48
N ILE A 148 -14.54 12.93 -0.25
CA ILE A 148 -14.60 12.13 0.97
C ILE A 148 -16.04 12.12 1.48
N ALA A 149 -16.71 10.97 1.40
CA ALA A 149 -18.11 10.80 1.76
C ALA A 149 -18.32 10.11 3.13
N ASP A 150 -17.29 10.10 4.00
CA ASP A 150 -17.33 9.43 5.29
C ASP A 150 -16.74 10.32 6.42
N SER A 151 -16.66 9.78 7.64
CA SER A 151 -16.22 10.50 8.84
C SER A 151 -14.79 11.02 8.82
N ARG A 152 -14.00 10.72 7.78
CA ARG A 152 -12.62 11.19 7.60
C ARG A 152 -12.54 12.56 6.89
N GLN A 153 -13.69 13.08 6.40
CA GLN A 153 -13.76 14.40 5.76
C GLN A 153 -13.19 15.49 6.69
N GLY A 154 -12.41 16.41 6.15
CA GLY A 154 -11.77 17.50 6.90
C GLY A 154 -10.55 17.09 7.74
N ARG A 155 -10.19 15.81 7.80
CA ARG A 155 -9.16 15.30 8.70
C ARG A 155 -7.89 14.75 8.00
N ALA A 156 -7.74 15.01 6.71
CA ALA A 156 -6.66 14.40 5.91
C ALA A 156 -5.25 14.64 6.51
N LEU A 157 -4.89 15.87 6.83
CA LEU A 157 -3.56 16.21 7.39
C LEU A 157 -3.37 15.71 8.83
N GLU A 158 -4.43 15.78 9.65
CA GLU A 158 -4.42 15.23 11.02
C GLU A 158 -4.17 13.71 10.98
N ARG A 159 -4.94 12.99 10.17
CA ARG A 159 -4.79 11.54 10.01
C ARG A 159 -3.45 11.16 9.38
N PHE A 160 -2.95 11.95 8.44
CA PHE A 160 -1.61 11.74 7.87
C PHE A 160 -0.54 11.82 8.96
N ARG A 161 -0.59 12.84 9.84
CA ARG A 161 0.34 12.95 10.97
C ARG A 161 0.24 11.74 11.90
N ILE A 162 -0.97 11.34 12.30
CA ILE A 162 -1.19 10.15 13.13
C ILE A 162 -0.54 8.92 12.47
N PHE A 163 -0.79 8.72 11.18
CA PHE A 163 -0.27 7.57 10.43
C PHE A 163 1.25 7.54 10.36
N LEU A 164 1.87 8.69 10.06
CA LEU A 164 3.32 8.81 10.03
C LEU A 164 3.97 8.49 11.38
N HIS A 165 3.41 8.99 12.47
CA HIS A 165 3.95 8.70 13.81
C HIS A 165 3.76 7.25 14.22
N ALA A 166 2.61 6.64 13.90
CA ALA A 166 2.35 5.23 14.18
C ALA A 166 3.20 4.27 13.33
N SER A 167 3.70 4.71 12.16
CA SER A 167 4.50 3.88 11.25
C SER A 167 5.86 3.44 11.81
N GLY A 168 6.34 4.07 12.88
CA GLY A 168 7.66 3.81 13.46
C GLY A 168 8.84 4.32 12.64
N LEU A 169 8.60 5.10 11.58
CA LEU A 169 9.65 5.74 10.81
C LEU A 169 10.37 6.81 11.65
N SER A 170 11.69 6.95 11.43
CA SER A 170 12.44 8.11 11.92
C SER A 170 11.89 9.41 11.33
N GLN A 171 12.23 10.56 11.89
CA GLN A 171 11.85 11.86 11.33
C GLN A 171 12.25 11.98 9.84
N ALA A 172 13.48 11.59 9.49
CA ALA A 172 13.93 11.56 8.10
C ALA A 172 13.09 10.61 7.22
N GLY A 173 12.69 9.45 7.78
CA GLY A 173 11.81 8.49 7.13
C GLY A 173 10.39 9.04 6.90
N ARG A 174 9.80 9.72 7.89
CA ARG A 174 8.50 10.38 7.78
C ARG A 174 8.52 11.48 6.71
N ARG A 175 9.57 12.33 6.72
CA ARG A 175 9.78 13.34 5.70
C ARG A 175 9.86 12.72 4.30
N ARG A 176 10.62 11.62 4.17
CA ARG A 176 10.73 10.90 2.89
C ARG A 176 9.39 10.29 2.44
N ALA A 177 8.56 9.83 3.37
CA ALA A 177 7.20 9.39 3.05
C ALA A 177 6.34 10.55 2.53
N ALA A 178 6.37 11.73 3.17
CA ALA A 178 5.67 12.91 2.71
C ALA A 178 6.14 13.36 1.29
N GLU A 179 7.43 13.28 1.02
CA GLU A 179 8.01 13.56 -0.31
C GLU A 179 7.57 12.52 -1.37
N ALA A 180 7.28 11.30 -0.95
CA ALA A 180 6.90 10.21 -1.86
C ALA A 180 5.42 10.24 -2.29
N VAL A 181 4.54 10.94 -1.60
CA VAL A 181 3.08 10.91 -1.82
C VAL A 181 2.71 11.14 -3.28
N VAL A 182 3.18 12.23 -3.89
CA VAL A 182 2.86 12.57 -5.29
C VAL A 182 3.49 11.56 -6.26
N ALA A 183 4.74 11.16 -6.01
CA ALA A 183 5.44 10.21 -6.86
C ALA A 183 4.77 8.82 -6.81
N ASN A 184 4.29 8.40 -5.64
CA ASN A 184 3.54 7.15 -5.50
C ASN A 184 2.19 7.22 -6.22
N HIS A 185 1.49 8.35 -6.12
CA HIS A 185 0.27 8.59 -6.89
C HIS A 185 0.53 8.41 -8.39
N ASP A 186 1.54 9.09 -8.93
CA ASP A 186 1.87 9.04 -10.34
C ASP A 186 2.27 7.62 -10.79
N TRP A 187 3.04 6.91 -9.97
CA TRP A 187 3.44 5.54 -10.23
C TRP A 187 2.23 4.58 -10.28
N THR A 188 1.31 4.67 -9.31
CA THR A 188 0.10 3.84 -9.25
C THR A 188 -0.77 4.04 -10.48
N TYR A 189 -1.06 5.28 -10.85
CA TYR A 189 -1.95 5.55 -11.98
C TYR A 189 -1.29 5.36 -13.34
N ALA A 190 0.04 5.40 -13.44
CA ALA A 190 0.75 4.95 -14.62
C ALA A 190 0.50 3.45 -14.88
N ILE A 191 0.48 2.61 -13.84
CA ILE A 191 0.13 1.20 -13.97
C ILE A 191 -1.29 1.02 -14.50
N VAL A 192 -2.25 1.72 -13.89
CA VAL A 192 -3.67 1.63 -14.27
C VAL A 192 -3.86 2.02 -15.75
N THR A 193 -3.25 3.12 -16.17
CA THR A 193 -3.37 3.62 -17.55
C THR A 193 -2.66 2.71 -18.56
N GLU A 194 -1.50 2.17 -18.24
CA GLU A 194 -0.78 1.23 -19.10
C GLU A 194 -1.57 -0.08 -19.27
N MET A 195 -2.11 -0.63 -18.18
CA MET A 195 -2.92 -1.85 -18.25
C MET A 195 -4.22 -1.62 -19.04
N ALA A 196 -4.86 -0.45 -18.86
CA ALA A 196 -6.02 -0.07 -19.66
C ALA A 196 -5.68 0.03 -21.16
N ALA A 197 -4.55 0.67 -21.49
CA ALA A 197 -4.06 0.78 -22.86
C ALA A 197 -3.66 -0.57 -23.48
N ALA A 198 -3.20 -1.51 -22.66
CA ALA A 198 -2.92 -2.89 -23.08
C ALA A 198 -4.18 -3.76 -23.30
N GLY A 199 -5.38 -3.18 -23.13
CA GLY A 199 -6.65 -3.86 -23.41
C GLY A 199 -7.24 -4.65 -22.23
N HIS A 200 -6.71 -4.46 -21.01
CA HIS A 200 -7.31 -5.07 -19.82
C HIS A 200 -8.59 -4.33 -19.41
N GLN A 201 -9.75 -4.90 -19.75
CA GLN A 201 -11.04 -4.24 -19.61
C GLN A 201 -11.32 -3.76 -18.19
N GLY A 202 -11.03 -4.54 -17.16
CA GLY A 202 -11.23 -4.14 -15.75
C GLY A 202 -10.44 -2.87 -15.37
N PHE A 203 -9.22 -2.71 -15.90
CA PHE A 203 -8.42 -1.49 -15.69
C PHE A 203 -8.98 -0.31 -16.48
N ALA A 204 -9.48 -0.54 -17.70
CA ALA A 204 -10.11 0.50 -18.51
C ALA A 204 -11.40 1.02 -17.88
N ASP A 205 -12.22 0.10 -17.32
CA ASP A 205 -13.45 0.45 -16.61
C ASP A 205 -13.12 1.23 -15.33
N HIS A 206 -12.20 0.73 -14.52
CA HIS A 206 -11.73 1.41 -13.33
C HIS A 206 -11.18 2.82 -13.65
N TRP A 207 -10.34 2.94 -14.69
CA TRP A 207 -9.77 4.25 -15.06
C TRP A 207 -10.84 5.26 -15.46
N ARG A 208 -11.88 4.84 -16.17
CA ARG A 208 -13.01 5.74 -16.53
C ARG A 208 -13.71 6.33 -15.29
N GLU A 209 -13.80 5.55 -14.21
CA GLU A 209 -14.42 5.98 -12.95
C GLU A 209 -13.51 6.88 -12.13
N VAL A 210 -12.21 6.54 -12.02
CA VAL A 210 -11.30 7.18 -11.07
C VAL A 210 -10.44 8.29 -11.65
N ALA A 211 -10.34 8.46 -12.97
CA ALA A 211 -9.43 9.43 -13.60
C ALA A 211 -9.64 10.88 -13.10
N GLY A 212 -10.89 11.30 -12.98
CA GLY A 212 -11.24 12.62 -12.47
C GLY A 212 -10.87 12.80 -10.99
N PRO A 213 -11.36 11.96 -10.09
CA PRO A 213 -10.97 11.95 -8.67
C PRO A 213 -9.45 11.85 -8.47
N ALA A 214 -8.78 10.96 -9.19
CA ALA A 214 -7.32 10.81 -9.12
C ALA A 214 -6.59 12.10 -9.49
N ALA A 215 -6.99 12.76 -10.57
CA ALA A 215 -6.39 14.04 -10.96
C ALA A 215 -6.63 15.14 -9.91
N ARG A 216 -7.79 15.16 -9.23
CA ARG A 216 -8.04 16.09 -8.13
C ARG A 216 -7.18 15.77 -6.91
N ALA A 217 -7.11 14.51 -6.49
CA ALA A 217 -6.28 14.06 -5.37
C ALA A 217 -4.80 14.41 -5.61
N ARG A 218 -4.28 14.18 -6.82
CA ARG A 218 -2.92 14.59 -7.20
C ARG A 218 -2.69 16.09 -7.01
N ARG A 219 -3.59 16.92 -7.54
CA ARG A 219 -3.49 18.36 -7.38
C ARG A 219 -3.60 18.81 -5.93
N TRP A 220 -4.46 18.15 -5.15
CA TRP A 220 -4.56 18.40 -3.71
C TRP A 220 -3.23 18.14 -3.02
N CYS A 221 -2.61 16.97 -3.23
CA CYS A 221 -1.31 16.64 -2.66
C CYS A 221 -0.22 17.64 -3.08
N GLN A 222 -0.23 18.12 -4.33
CA GLN A 222 0.72 19.13 -4.80
C GLN A 222 0.52 20.49 -4.09
N ARG A 223 -0.72 20.95 -3.94
CA ARG A 223 -1.03 22.21 -3.24
C ARG A 223 -0.64 22.16 -1.77
N HIS A 224 -0.85 20.99 -1.10
CA HIS A 224 -0.58 20.79 0.32
C HIS A 224 0.81 20.17 0.60
N GLN A 225 1.75 20.23 -0.35
CA GLN A 225 3.08 19.63 -0.17
C GLN A 225 3.80 20.17 1.07
N ARG A 226 3.67 21.46 1.37
CA ARG A 226 4.26 22.07 2.57
C ARG A 226 3.63 21.55 3.86
N ASP A 227 2.31 21.40 3.88
CA ASP A 227 1.56 20.91 5.04
C ASP A 227 1.85 19.42 5.28
N LEU A 228 1.98 18.62 4.20
CA LEU A 228 2.40 17.23 4.28
C LEU A 228 3.82 17.08 4.87
N LEU A 229 4.75 17.96 4.50
CA LEU A 229 6.09 17.99 5.06
C LEU A 229 6.08 18.43 6.53
N ALA A 230 5.29 19.43 6.90
CA ALA A 230 5.13 19.86 8.28
C ALA A 230 4.51 18.77 9.16
N ALA A 231 3.57 17.98 8.62
CA ALA A 231 2.99 16.84 9.34
C ALA A 231 3.99 15.69 9.62
N ALA A 232 5.15 15.71 8.96
CA ALA A 232 6.22 14.72 9.12
C ALA A 232 7.23 15.08 10.23
N GLU A 233 7.15 16.29 10.77
CA GLU A 233 8.00 16.75 11.88
C GLU A 233 7.54 16.18 13.23
#